data_020d61729b6ef1f118630361a1cc210e
#
_entry.id   020d61729b6ef1f118630361a1cc210e
#
_cell.length_a   1.000
_cell.length_b   1.000
_cell.length_c   1.000
_cell.angle_alpha   90.00
_cell.angle_beta   90.00
_cell.angle_gamma   90.00
#
_symmetry.space_group_name_H-M   'P 1'
#
loop_
_entity.id
_entity.type
_entity.pdbx_description
1 polymer ?
#
loop_
_entity_poly.entity_id
_entity_poly.type
_entity_poly.pdbx_seq_one_letter_code
_entity_poly.pdbx_strand_id
1 'polypeptide(L)'
;GNDALAKALQHALDAGQVVTEWDLEIVSANHITQCVDCTLTPCGNGQGETGVLVEMSSSDGLRRILRDEAALGQQNVLRTLLKEMAHEIKNPLGGIRGAAQLLECELASPAHKEYTRLIVGEVDRLRKLMDRMLVPNADPRVTVVNIHEVLEHVCSLLEAGTDPALTIIRDYDPSLPDLLADRDYLIQAFLNIAQNAAQAVSYQGTVSFRTRAQRQCTIGLKRHRLVIRVDIIDDGPGVPAEIAEDIFFPMISCRSNGTGLGLSIARSLVHGHGGQIIYSSKPGETVFSVWLPVENGT
;
A
#
# COMPACT_ATOMS: atom_id res chain seq x y z
N GLY A 1 -23.13 22.15 -7.20
CA GLY A 1 -22.42 21.07 -7.86
C GLY A 1 -22.89 20.75 -9.26
N ASN A 2 -24.21 20.54 -9.55
CA ASN A 2 -24.63 20.09 -10.88
C ASN A 2 -24.89 21.22 -11.90
N ASP A 3 -24.71 22.48 -11.50
CA ASP A 3 -24.96 23.64 -12.39
C ASP A 3 -23.96 23.74 -13.55
N ALA A 4 -22.72 23.30 -13.33
CA ALA A 4 -21.71 23.30 -14.38
C ALA A 4 -22.02 22.25 -15.46
N LEU A 5 -22.47 21.06 -15.08
CA LEU A 5 -22.93 20.02 -16.01
C LEU A 5 -24.13 20.50 -16.83
N ALA A 6 -25.10 21.16 -16.18
CA ALA A 6 -26.27 21.69 -16.86
C ALA A 6 -25.90 22.76 -17.91
N LYS A 7 -24.95 23.65 -17.61
CA LYS A 7 -24.44 24.65 -18.55
C LYS A 7 -23.71 24.03 -19.74
N ALA A 8 -22.87 23.01 -19.47
CA ALA A 8 -22.14 22.28 -20.49
C ALA A 8 -23.10 21.52 -21.45
N LEU A 9 -24.16 20.89 -20.91
CA LEU A 9 -25.22 20.25 -21.70
C LEU A 9 -25.96 21.24 -22.59
N GLN A 10 -26.34 22.40 -22.02
CA GLN A 10 -27.00 23.43 -22.81
C GLN A 10 -26.09 23.95 -23.93
N HIS A 11 -24.82 24.18 -23.64
CA HIS A 11 -23.85 24.63 -24.64
C HIS A 11 -23.62 23.59 -25.74
N ALA A 12 -23.55 22.30 -25.42
CA ALA A 12 -23.42 21.22 -26.41
C ALA A 12 -24.63 21.14 -27.33
N LEU A 13 -25.85 21.34 -26.81
CA LEU A 13 -27.10 21.38 -27.58
C LEU A 13 -27.16 22.61 -28.50
N ASP A 14 -26.82 23.79 -27.96
CA ASP A 14 -26.92 25.05 -28.70
C ASP A 14 -25.84 25.15 -29.79
N ALA A 15 -24.62 24.72 -29.53
CA ALA A 15 -23.50 24.76 -30.43
C ALA A 15 -23.52 23.62 -31.49
N GLY A 16 -24.20 22.50 -31.19
CA GLY A 16 -24.17 21.32 -32.04
C GLY A 16 -22.79 20.67 -32.20
N GLN A 17 -21.87 20.92 -31.24
CA GLN A 17 -20.49 20.44 -31.26
C GLN A 17 -20.19 19.62 -30.01
N VAL A 18 -19.17 18.77 -30.13
CA VAL A 18 -18.67 18.01 -28.99
C VAL A 18 -18.03 18.96 -27.96
N VAL A 19 -18.49 18.91 -26.73
CA VAL A 19 -17.96 19.69 -25.60
C VAL A 19 -17.31 18.72 -24.62
N THR A 20 -16.06 18.99 -24.22
CA THR A 20 -15.37 18.23 -23.21
C THR A 20 -15.07 19.15 -22.02
N GLU A 21 -15.59 18.80 -20.86
CA GLU A 21 -15.32 19.46 -19.59
C GLU A 21 -14.47 18.54 -18.72
N TRP A 22 -13.41 19.10 -18.17
CA TRP A 22 -12.48 18.40 -17.30
C TRP A 22 -12.74 18.78 -15.83
N ASP A 23 -12.53 17.82 -14.92
CA ASP A 23 -12.64 18.05 -13.47
C ASP A 23 -14.02 18.57 -13.01
N LEU A 24 -15.08 18.08 -13.59
CA LEU A 24 -16.42 18.47 -13.23
C LEU A 24 -16.85 17.85 -11.92
N GLU A 25 -17.14 18.65 -10.89
CA GLU A 25 -17.69 18.14 -9.64
C GLU A 25 -19.15 17.76 -9.80
N ILE A 26 -19.46 16.48 -9.66
CA ILE A 26 -20.82 15.95 -9.68
C ILE A 26 -21.18 15.46 -8.29
N VAL A 27 -22.35 15.87 -7.80
CA VAL A 27 -22.94 15.38 -6.57
C VAL A 27 -23.96 14.29 -6.90
N SER A 28 -23.65 13.06 -6.49
CA SER A 28 -24.55 11.92 -6.66
C SER A 28 -25.78 12.04 -5.76
N ALA A 29 -26.84 11.29 -6.06
CA ALA A 29 -28.07 11.21 -5.25
C ALA A 29 -27.79 10.82 -3.77
N ASN A 30 -26.68 10.15 -3.50
CA ASN A 30 -26.23 9.79 -2.16
C ASN A 30 -25.35 10.87 -1.50
N HIS A 31 -25.35 12.11 -1.98
CA HIS A 31 -24.52 13.21 -1.50
C HIS A 31 -23.00 12.97 -1.57
N ILE A 32 -22.56 12.06 -2.43
CA ILE A 32 -21.13 11.83 -2.70
C ILE A 32 -20.71 12.77 -3.83
N THR A 33 -19.74 13.64 -3.56
CA THR A 33 -19.13 14.49 -4.58
C THR A 33 -18.02 13.71 -5.27
N GLN A 34 -18.05 13.66 -6.59
CA GLN A 34 -17.01 13.01 -7.42
C GLN A 34 -16.57 13.97 -8.52
N CYS A 35 -15.27 14.02 -8.78
CA CYS A 35 -14.72 14.70 -9.95
C CYS A 35 -14.73 13.76 -11.15
N VAL A 36 -15.34 14.21 -12.24
CA VAL A 36 -15.44 13.46 -13.50
C VAL A 36 -15.02 14.32 -14.69
N ASP A 37 -14.40 13.67 -15.65
CA ASP A 37 -14.23 14.22 -16.97
C ASP A 37 -15.45 13.84 -17.80
N CYS A 38 -16.07 14.82 -18.45
CA CYS A 38 -17.33 14.65 -19.13
C CYS A 38 -17.20 15.05 -20.60
N THR A 39 -17.50 14.13 -21.52
CA THR A 39 -17.60 14.41 -22.94
C THR A 39 -19.06 14.36 -23.36
N LEU A 40 -19.53 15.46 -23.94
CA LEU A 40 -20.90 15.70 -24.36
C LEU A 40 -20.95 15.72 -25.90
N THR A 41 -21.51 14.67 -26.48
CA THR A 41 -21.63 14.53 -27.96
C THR A 41 -23.08 14.72 -28.37
N PRO A 42 -23.41 15.80 -29.12
CA PRO A 42 -24.76 15.98 -29.67
C PRO A 42 -25.10 14.83 -30.62
N CYS A 43 -26.25 14.23 -30.46
CA CYS A 43 -26.76 13.20 -31.35
C CYS A 43 -28.23 13.48 -31.73
N GLY A 44 -28.55 13.30 -33.00
CA GLY A 44 -29.92 13.42 -33.50
C GLY A 44 -30.44 12.08 -34.04
N ASN A 45 -31.70 11.77 -33.80
CA ASN A 45 -32.31 10.50 -34.23
C ASN A 45 -32.97 10.56 -35.62
N GLY A 46 -32.66 11.55 -36.43
CA GLY A 46 -33.20 11.69 -37.78
C GLY A 46 -34.70 12.07 -37.88
N GLN A 47 -35.37 12.15 -36.73
CA GLN A 47 -36.80 12.54 -36.62
C GLN A 47 -37.00 13.94 -36.01
N GLY A 48 -35.91 14.73 -35.89
CA GLY A 48 -35.94 16.09 -35.39
C GLY A 48 -35.76 16.24 -33.89
N GLU A 49 -35.57 15.13 -33.16
CA GLU A 49 -35.20 15.17 -31.76
C GLU A 49 -33.68 15.21 -31.60
N THR A 50 -33.19 16.21 -30.88
CA THR A 50 -31.78 16.35 -30.53
C THR A 50 -31.56 15.84 -29.10
N GLY A 51 -30.63 14.93 -28.94
CA GLY A 51 -30.15 14.41 -27.65
C GLY A 51 -28.67 14.71 -27.47
N VAL A 52 -28.16 14.47 -26.28
CA VAL A 52 -26.73 14.53 -25.99
C VAL A 52 -26.31 13.18 -25.38
N LEU A 53 -25.35 12.52 -26.00
CA LEU A 53 -24.64 11.40 -25.40
C LEU A 53 -23.65 11.95 -24.38
N VAL A 54 -23.78 11.53 -23.13
CA VAL A 54 -22.91 11.97 -22.04
C VAL A 54 -22.01 10.79 -21.66
N GLU A 55 -20.73 10.93 -21.95
CA GLU A 55 -19.70 9.98 -21.50
C GLU A 55 -18.98 10.59 -20.30
N MET A 56 -18.99 9.86 -19.18
CA MET A 56 -18.33 10.30 -17.97
C MET A 56 -17.24 9.31 -17.57
N SER A 57 -16.06 9.84 -17.29
CA SER A 57 -14.96 9.08 -16.71
C SER A 57 -14.50 9.73 -15.40
N SER A 58 -14.11 8.92 -14.42
CA SER A 58 -13.62 9.48 -13.14
C SER A 58 -12.25 10.12 -13.35
N SER A 59 -12.16 11.45 -13.16
CA SER A 59 -10.89 12.18 -13.19
C SER A 59 -10.02 11.87 -11.98
N ASP A 60 -10.61 11.43 -10.86
CA ASP A 60 -9.88 11.00 -9.68
C ASP A 60 -8.93 9.83 -9.99
N GLY A 61 -9.30 8.97 -10.95
CA GLY A 61 -8.47 7.84 -11.37
C GLY A 61 -7.14 8.30 -11.97
N LEU A 62 -7.17 9.22 -12.93
CA LEU A 62 -5.95 9.71 -13.60
C LEU A 62 -5.08 10.57 -12.68
N ARG A 63 -5.69 11.46 -11.91
CA ARG A 63 -4.98 12.27 -10.90
C ARG A 63 -4.33 11.39 -9.83
N ARG A 64 -5.03 10.33 -9.39
CA ARG A 64 -4.50 9.36 -8.43
C ARG A 64 -3.32 8.60 -9.02
N ILE A 65 -3.41 8.17 -10.29
CA ILE A 65 -2.31 7.51 -11.00
C ILE A 65 -1.09 8.43 -11.11
N LEU A 66 -1.27 9.67 -11.55
CA LEU A 66 -0.18 10.64 -11.69
C LEU A 66 0.46 11.01 -10.34
N ARG A 67 -0.34 11.16 -9.29
CA ARG A 67 0.16 11.33 -7.91
C ARG A 67 0.93 10.11 -7.44
N ASP A 68 0.41 8.91 -7.73
CA ASP A 68 1.04 7.64 -7.36
C ASP A 68 2.37 7.45 -8.09
N GLU A 69 2.46 7.76 -9.39
CA GLU A 69 3.70 7.71 -10.16
C GLU A 69 4.73 8.76 -9.67
N ALA A 70 4.31 9.99 -9.41
CA ALA A 70 5.17 11.03 -8.87
C ALA A 70 5.70 10.67 -7.47
N ALA A 71 4.82 10.14 -6.61
CA ALA A 71 5.19 9.66 -5.28
C ALA A 71 6.17 8.49 -5.34
N LEU A 72 5.97 7.54 -6.27
CA LEU A 72 6.88 6.42 -6.50
C LEU A 72 8.25 6.87 -7.01
N GLY A 73 8.29 7.89 -7.90
CA GLY A 73 9.54 8.49 -8.36
C GLY A 73 10.33 9.10 -7.21
N GLN A 74 9.69 9.90 -6.35
CA GLN A 74 10.32 10.46 -5.15
C GLN A 74 10.74 9.37 -4.15
N GLN A 75 9.92 8.33 -3.98
CA GLN A 75 10.27 7.21 -3.11
C GLN A 75 11.51 6.46 -3.59
N ASN A 76 11.69 6.27 -4.90
CA ASN A 76 12.86 5.58 -5.44
C ASN A 76 14.16 6.37 -5.20
N VAL A 77 14.13 7.69 -5.34
CA VAL A 77 15.28 8.56 -5.02
C VAL A 77 15.59 8.49 -3.53
N LEU A 78 14.58 8.65 -2.68
CA LEU A 78 14.76 8.57 -1.22
C LEU A 78 15.25 7.17 -0.80
N ARG A 79 14.76 6.09 -1.41
CA ARG A 79 15.25 4.73 -1.17
C ARG A 79 16.72 4.57 -1.51
N THR A 80 17.17 5.12 -2.63
CA THR A 80 18.59 5.05 -3.02
C THR A 80 19.45 5.75 -2.00
N LEU A 81 19.07 6.96 -1.56
CA LEU A 81 19.77 7.71 -0.52
C LEU A 81 19.76 6.96 0.83
N LEU A 82 18.63 6.43 1.25
CA LEU A 82 18.52 5.65 2.50
C LEU A 82 19.39 4.39 2.45
N LYS A 83 19.52 3.76 1.26
CA LYS A 83 20.38 2.60 1.07
C LYS A 83 21.88 2.96 1.25
N GLU A 84 22.32 4.02 0.63
CA GLU A 84 23.71 4.50 0.77
C GLU A 84 23.99 4.86 2.23
N MET A 85 23.11 5.64 2.85
CA MET A 85 23.22 5.99 4.27
C MET A 85 23.20 4.77 5.19
N ALA A 86 22.38 3.76 4.89
CA ALA A 86 22.32 2.56 5.70
C ALA A 86 23.61 1.75 5.65
N HIS A 87 24.26 1.66 4.49
CA HIS A 87 25.58 1.05 4.39
C HIS A 87 26.63 1.83 5.19
N GLU A 88 26.61 3.15 5.09
CA GLU A 88 27.53 4.01 5.83
C GLU A 88 27.30 3.98 7.35
N ILE A 89 26.05 3.80 7.80
CA ILE A 89 25.73 3.67 9.24
C ILE A 89 26.02 2.27 9.77
N LYS A 90 25.80 1.21 8.97
CA LYS A 90 26.10 -0.18 9.39
C LYS A 90 27.59 -0.37 9.71
N ASN A 91 28.48 0.32 9.01
CA ASN A 91 29.90 0.20 9.22
C ASN A 91 30.35 0.68 10.62
N PRO A 92 30.05 1.91 11.08
CA PRO A 92 30.39 2.35 12.43
C PRO A 92 29.67 1.53 13.51
N LEU A 93 28.42 1.11 13.29
CA LEU A 93 27.71 0.25 14.21
C LEU A 93 28.43 -1.11 14.37
N GLY A 94 28.98 -1.68 13.29
CA GLY A 94 29.82 -2.88 13.33
C GLY A 94 31.06 -2.68 14.18
N GLY A 95 31.72 -1.52 14.04
CA GLY A 95 32.88 -1.15 14.87
C GLY A 95 32.55 -1.02 16.36
N ILE A 96 31.47 -0.31 16.70
CA ILE A 96 30.98 -0.16 18.09
C ILE A 96 30.65 -1.52 18.70
N ARG A 97 29.97 -2.40 17.96
CA ARG A 97 29.64 -3.76 18.40
C ARG A 97 30.88 -4.57 18.69
N GLY A 98 31.87 -4.55 17.76
CA GLY A 98 33.13 -5.27 17.93
C GLY A 98 33.92 -4.77 19.12
N ALA A 99 34.03 -3.44 19.31
CA ALA A 99 34.70 -2.84 20.45
C ALA A 99 34.03 -3.23 21.80
N ALA A 100 32.69 -3.20 21.85
CA ALA A 100 31.94 -3.61 23.04
C ALA A 100 32.14 -5.09 23.38
N GLN A 101 32.21 -5.96 22.36
CA GLN A 101 32.49 -7.40 22.56
C GLN A 101 33.90 -7.68 23.05
N LEU A 102 34.91 -6.97 22.49
CA LEU A 102 36.29 -7.09 22.98
C LEU A 102 36.40 -6.60 24.43
N LEU A 103 35.78 -5.46 24.75
CA LEU A 103 35.74 -4.93 26.10
C LEU A 103 35.06 -5.92 27.08
N GLU A 104 34.00 -6.59 26.65
CA GLU A 104 33.32 -7.62 27.50
C GLU A 104 34.25 -8.79 27.87
N CYS A 105 35.16 -9.15 26.96
CA CYS A 105 36.16 -10.20 27.20
C CYS A 105 37.20 -9.78 28.26
N GLU A 106 37.60 -8.50 28.27
CA GLU A 106 38.61 -7.97 29.18
C GLU A 106 38.06 -7.62 30.57
N LEU A 107 36.77 -7.36 30.70
CA LEU A 107 36.14 -6.96 31.93
C LEU A 107 36.02 -8.19 32.90
N ALA A 108 36.55 -8.05 34.13
CA ALA A 108 36.40 -9.06 35.16
C ALA A 108 35.06 -8.97 35.93
N SER A 109 34.51 -7.76 36.06
CA SER A 109 33.28 -7.50 36.83
C SER A 109 32.01 -7.85 36.06
N PRO A 110 31.12 -8.71 36.60
CA PRO A 110 29.83 -9.00 35.97
C PRO A 110 28.93 -7.76 35.74
N ALA A 111 28.98 -6.80 36.69
CA ALA A 111 28.22 -5.56 36.59
C ALA A 111 28.67 -4.68 35.38
N HIS A 112 29.98 -4.66 35.09
CA HIS A 112 30.48 -3.93 33.91
C HIS A 112 30.15 -4.66 32.61
N LYS A 113 30.07 -6.00 32.60
CA LYS A 113 29.64 -6.78 31.44
C LYS A 113 28.17 -6.53 31.07
N GLU A 114 27.35 -6.09 32.02
CA GLU A 114 25.95 -5.73 31.74
C GLU A 114 25.87 -4.52 30.83
N TYR A 115 26.76 -3.51 31.01
CA TYR A 115 26.81 -2.34 30.13
C TYR A 115 27.25 -2.68 28.69
N THR A 116 28.22 -3.57 28.52
CA THR A 116 28.66 -4.00 27.19
C THR A 116 27.57 -4.80 26.48
N ARG A 117 26.83 -5.65 27.19
CA ARG A 117 25.66 -6.36 26.63
C ARG A 117 24.54 -5.41 26.22
N LEU A 118 24.28 -4.38 27.03
CA LEU A 118 23.31 -3.34 26.67
C LEU A 118 23.71 -2.63 25.37
N ILE A 119 24.98 -2.23 25.24
CA ILE A 119 25.51 -1.59 24.04
C ILE A 119 25.35 -2.52 22.82
N VAL A 120 25.74 -3.80 22.94
CA VAL A 120 25.60 -4.77 21.85
C VAL A 120 24.12 -4.94 21.47
N GLY A 121 23.22 -5.02 22.46
CA GLY A 121 21.79 -5.14 22.25
C GLY A 121 21.20 -3.95 21.49
N GLU A 122 21.57 -2.72 21.88
CA GLU A 122 21.10 -1.50 21.18
C GLU A 122 21.66 -1.38 19.76
N VAL A 123 22.96 -1.75 19.57
CA VAL A 123 23.54 -1.79 18.21
C VAL A 123 22.83 -2.83 17.34
N ASP A 124 22.54 -4.02 17.85
CA ASP A 124 21.81 -5.05 17.09
C ASP A 124 20.38 -4.60 16.80
N ARG A 125 19.73 -3.87 17.70
CA ARG A 125 18.43 -3.24 17.49
C ARG A 125 18.47 -2.20 16.36
N LEU A 126 19.47 -1.31 16.37
CA LEU A 126 19.66 -0.31 15.31
C LEU A 126 19.92 -0.97 13.95
N ARG A 127 20.76 -2.02 13.91
CA ARG A 127 20.99 -2.77 12.67
C ARG A 127 19.71 -3.39 12.12
N LYS A 128 18.89 -4.02 12.98
CA LYS A 128 17.58 -4.56 12.56
C LYS A 128 16.62 -3.48 12.04
N LEU A 129 16.64 -2.26 12.63
CA LEU A 129 15.88 -1.13 12.11
C LEU A 129 16.35 -0.73 10.70
N MET A 130 17.68 -0.64 10.51
CA MET A 130 18.29 -0.34 9.22
C MET A 130 17.97 -1.41 8.17
N ASP A 131 18.01 -2.69 8.56
CA ASP A 131 17.67 -3.81 7.67
C ASP A 131 16.20 -3.76 7.20
N ARG A 132 15.29 -3.32 8.07
CA ARG A 132 13.89 -3.10 7.71
C ARG A 132 13.67 -1.91 6.76
N MET A 133 14.57 -0.92 6.79
CA MET A 133 14.54 0.22 5.86
C MET A 133 15.00 -0.16 4.45
N LEU A 134 15.86 -1.18 4.36
CA LEU A 134 16.40 -1.66 3.10
C LEU A 134 15.50 -2.79 2.58
N VAL A 135 14.81 -2.53 1.48
CA VAL A 135 14.22 -3.64 0.72
C VAL A 135 15.35 -4.51 0.20
N PRO A 136 15.25 -5.85 0.25
CA PRO A 136 16.30 -6.72 -0.25
C PRO A 136 16.74 -6.34 -1.66
N ASN A 137 18.04 -6.23 -1.85
CA ASN A 137 18.68 -5.77 -3.09
C ASN A 137 18.95 -6.90 -4.09
N ALA A 138 18.45 -8.09 -3.83
CA ALA A 138 18.52 -9.17 -4.80
C ALA A 138 17.56 -8.89 -5.96
N ASP A 139 17.98 -9.19 -7.17
CA ASP A 139 17.05 -9.29 -8.29
C ASP A 139 15.86 -10.16 -7.86
N PRO A 140 14.61 -9.72 -8.11
CA PRO A 140 13.44 -10.45 -7.65
C PRO A 140 13.49 -11.89 -8.20
N ARG A 141 13.39 -12.84 -7.30
CA ARG A 141 13.31 -14.27 -7.66
C ARG A 141 11.87 -14.62 -8.00
N VAL A 142 11.47 -14.26 -9.21
CA VAL A 142 10.10 -14.53 -9.68
C VAL A 142 9.92 -16.04 -9.88
N THR A 143 8.96 -16.59 -9.15
CA THR A 143 8.56 -17.99 -9.20
C THR A 143 7.03 -18.09 -9.23
N VAL A 144 6.51 -19.29 -9.47
CA VAL A 144 5.08 -19.57 -9.31
C VAL A 144 4.77 -19.62 -7.82
N VAL A 145 3.85 -18.76 -7.36
CA VAL A 145 3.54 -18.57 -5.94
C VAL A 145 2.04 -18.71 -5.71
N ASN A 146 1.68 -19.50 -4.73
CA ASN A 146 0.31 -19.54 -4.19
C ASN A 146 0.14 -18.43 -3.14
N ILE A 147 -0.82 -17.53 -3.38
CA ILE A 147 -1.04 -16.38 -2.50
C ILE A 147 -1.45 -16.80 -1.08
N HIS A 148 -2.21 -17.89 -0.94
CA HIS A 148 -2.65 -18.36 0.37
C HIS A 148 -1.50 -18.90 1.22
N GLU A 149 -0.50 -19.57 0.60
CA GLU A 149 0.71 -20.00 1.32
C GLU A 149 1.51 -18.79 1.86
N VAL A 150 1.56 -17.70 1.11
CA VAL A 150 2.19 -16.46 1.55
C VAL A 150 1.43 -15.87 2.74
N LEU A 151 0.11 -15.80 2.65
CA LEU A 151 -0.73 -15.25 3.72
C LEU A 151 -0.71 -16.11 4.98
N GLU A 152 -0.73 -17.45 4.87
CA GLU A 152 -0.59 -18.34 6.02
C GLU A 152 0.76 -18.18 6.72
N HIS A 153 1.84 -17.99 5.94
CA HIS A 153 3.14 -17.68 6.53
C HIS A 153 3.12 -16.37 7.32
N VAL A 154 2.49 -15.33 6.76
CA VAL A 154 2.31 -14.02 7.44
C VAL A 154 1.47 -14.17 8.72
N CYS A 155 0.36 -14.92 8.66
CA CYS A 155 -0.47 -15.21 9.84
C CYS A 155 0.33 -15.91 10.92
N SER A 156 1.12 -16.94 10.57
CA SER A 156 1.97 -17.66 11.52
C SER A 156 3.02 -16.76 12.18
N LEU A 157 3.61 -15.82 11.42
CA LEU A 157 4.56 -14.84 11.97
C LEU A 157 3.88 -13.83 12.92
N LEU A 158 2.65 -13.43 12.64
CA LEU A 158 1.87 -12.57 13.53
C LEU A 158 1.52 -13.31 14.82
N GLU A 159 1.01 -14.53 14.72
CA GLU A 159 0.64 -15.38 15.88
C GLU A 159 1.83 -15.66 16.79
N ALA A 160 3.02 -15.90 16.21
CA ALA A 160 4.24 -16.14 16.97
C ALA A 160 4.79 -14.92 17.71
N GLY A 161 4.47 -13.72 17.23
CA GLY A 161 5.00 -12.44 17.75
C GLY A 161 4.02 -11.65 18.61
N THR A 162 2.80 -12.15 18.84
CA THR A 162 1.72 -11.39 19.50
C THR A 162 1.15 -12.11 20.72
N ASP A 163 0.51 -11.32 21.59
CA ASP A 163 -0.31 -11.81 22.70
C ASP A 163 -1.49 -12.64 22.14
N PRO A 164 -1.92 -13.74 22.82
CA PRO A 164 -3.06 -14.56 22.41
C PRO A 164 -4.41 -13.80 22.29
N ALA A 165 -4.45 -12.52 22.60
CA ALA A 165 -5.62 -11.67 22.50
C ALA A 165 -5.95 -11.19 21.07
N LEU A 166 -5.04 -11.31 20.09
CA LEU A 166 -5.30 -10.94 18.69
C LEU A 166 -6.06 -12.07 17.98
N THR A 167 -7.23 -11.73 17.43
CA THR A 167 -8.01 -12.68 16.63
C THR A 167 -7.67 -12.52 15.15
N ILE A 168 -7.25 -13.60 14.49
CA ILE A 168 -6.97 -13.62 13.05
C ILE A 168 -8.06 -14.40 12.32
N ILE A 169 -8.77 -13.73 11.40
CA ILE A 169 -9.83 -14.33 10.56
C ILE A 169 -9.30 -14.55 9.15
N ARG A 170 -9.57 -15.71 8.58
CA ARG A 170 -9.19 -16.11 7.22
C ARG A 170 -10.44 -16.31 6.38
N ASP A 171 -10.60 -15.53 5.30
CA ASP A 171 -11.71 -15.56 4.35
C ASP A 171 -11.15 -15.67 2.92
N TYR A 172 -10.71 -16.86 2.57
CA TYR A 172 -10.00 -17.13 1.33
C TYR A 172 -10.89 -17.67 0.23
N ASP A 173 -10.69 -17.16 -0.98
CA ASP A 173 -11.27 -17.67 -2.19
C ASP A 173 -10.40 -18.82 -2.76
N PRO A 174 -10.82 -20.09 -2.65
CA PRO A 174 -10.01 -21.24 -3.07
C PRO A 174 -9.86 -21.35 -4.59
N SER A 175 -10.57 -20.54 -5.36
CA SER A 175 -10.53 -20.57 -6.83
C SER A 175 -9.39 -19.73 -7.44
N LEU A 176 -8.60 -19.03 -6.60
CA LEU A 176 -7.52 -18.18 -7.07
C LEU A 176 -6.39 -19.00 -7.70
N PRO A 177 -5.92 -18.62 -8.89
CA PRO A 177 -4.77 -19.26 -9.50
C PRO A 177 -3.47 -18.79 -8.82
N ASP A 178 -2.41 -19.54 -9.04
CA ASP A 178 -1.06 -19.10 -8.70
C ASP A 178 -0.65 -17.88 -9.55
N LEU A 179 0.28 -17.07 -9.02
CA LEU A 179 0.81 -15.89 -9.69
C LEU A 179 2.34 -15.97 -9.81
N LEU A 180 2.91 -15.24 -10.78
CA LEU A 180 4.34 -15.07 -10.91
C LEU A 180 4.81 -13.92 -10.02
N ALA A 181 5.56 -14.23 -8.96
CA ALA A 181 5.99 -13.24 -7.98
C ALA A 181 7.28 -13.70 -7.24
N ASP A 182 7.91 -12.75 -6.56
CA ASP A 182 8.91 -13.06 -5.55
C ASP A 182 8.19 -13.29 -4.21
N ARG A 183 8.26 -14.55 -3.72
CA ARG A 183 7.58 -14.98 -2.51
C ARG A 183 8.01 -14.18 -1.27
N ASP A 184 9.30 -13.90 -1.13
CA ASP A 184 9.84 -13.22 0.04
C ASP A 184 9.42 -11.74 0.05
N TYR A 185 9.35 -11.11 -1.11
CA TYR A 185 8.85 -9.74 -1.27
C TYR A 185 7.37 -9.64 -0.93
N LEU A 186 6.55 -10.61 -1.35
CA LEU A 186 5.13 -10.63 -0.99
C LEU A 186 4.93 -10.86 0.52
N ILE A 187 5.68 -11.80 1.13
CA ILE A 187 5.65 -12.01 2.59
C ILE A 187 5.97 -10.69 3.31
N GLN A 188 7.03 -9.99 2.91
CA GLN A 188 7.41 -8.74 3.53
C GLN A 188 6.34 -7.65 3.35
N ALA A 189 5.75 -7.53 2.16
CA ALA A 189 4.70 -6.55 1.89
C ALA A 189 3.47 -6.80 2.78
N PHE A 190 2.97 -8.04 2.81
CA PHE A 190 1.81 -8.39 3.61
C PHE A 190 2.10 -8.33 5.11
N LEU A 191 3.30 -8.73 5.54
CA LEU A 191 3.70 -8.63 6.95
C LEU A 191 3.73 -7.17 7.42
N ASN A 192 4.22 -6.24 6.62
CA ASN A 192 4.24 -4.82 6.95
C ASN A 192 2.81 -4.27 7.11
N ILE A 193 1.88 -4.64 6.23
CA ILE A 193 0.48 -4.21 6.33
C ILE A 193 -0.19 -4.86 7.55
N ALA A 194 -0.01 -6.16 7.73
CA ALA A 194 -0.61 -6.92 8.80
C ALA A 194 -0.11 -6.50 10.20
N GLN A 195 1.18 -6.18 10.32
CA GLN A 195 1.74 -5.61 11.56
C GLN A 195 1.14 -4.24 11.87
N ASN A 196 0.90 -3.40 10.85
CA ASN A 196 0.22 -2.13 11.06
C ASN A 196 -1.23 -2.32 11.54
N ALA A 197 -1.96 -3.27 10.97
CA ALA A 197 -3.30 -3.66 11.37
C ALA A 197 -3.32 -4.15 12.82
N ALA A 198 -2.48 -5.13 13.18
CA ALA A 198 -2.38 -5.68 14.54
C ALA A 198 -2.01 -4.60 15.57
N GLN A 199 -1.11 -3.70 15.21
CA GLN A 199 -0.76 -2.55 16.07
C GLN A 199 -1.89 -1.53 16.18
N ALA A 200 -2.73 -1.33 15.16
CA ALA A 200 -3.86 -0.42 15.21
C ALA A 200 -4.88 -0.86 16.26
N VAL A 201 -5.10 -2.17 16.39
CA VAL A 201 -5.97 -2.76 17.40
C VAL A 201 -5.23 -3.05 18.72
N SER A 202 -4.02 -2.52 18.91
CA SER A 202 -3.19 -2.76 20.13
C SER A 202 -3.02 -4.24 20.46
N TYR A 203 -3.00 -5.11 19.45
CA TYR A 203 -2.92 -6.58 19.56
C TYR A 203 -4.07 -7.23 20.34
N GLN A 204 -5.23 -6.58 20.47
CA GLN A 204 -6.40 -7.06 21.24
C GLN A 204 -7.72 -7.05 20.44
N GLY A 205 -7.64 -6.81 19.13
CA GLY A 205 -8.78 -6.77 18.23
C GLY A 205 -8.77 -7.89 17.19
N THR A 206 -9.38 -7.60 16.06
CA THR A 206 -9.52 -8.54 14.96
C THR A 206 -8.77 -8.05 13.72
N VAL A 207 -7.97 -8.94 13.13
CA VAL A 207 -7.36 -8.73 11.82
C VAL A 207 -7.86 -9.81 10.86
N SER A 208 -8.51 -9.41 9.78
CA SER A 208 -9.07 -10.34 8.80
C SER A 208 -8.29 -10.30 7.50
N PHE A 209 -7.97 -11.46 6.96
CA PHE A 209 -7.37 -11.65 5.65
C PHE A 209 -8.42 -12.19 4.69
N ARG A 210 -8.75 -11.42 3.65
CA ARG A 210 -9.74 -11.80 2.65
C ARG A 210 -9.10 -11.82 1.28
N THR A 211 -9.35 -12.86 0.50
CA THR A 211 -8.89 -12.95 -0.90
C THR A 211 -10.05 -13.05 -1.86
N ARG A 212 -9.98 -12.39 -3.02
CA ARG A 212 -11.02 -12.43 -4.06
C ARG A 212 -10.39 -12.28 -5.45
N ALA A 213 -11.01 -12.95 -6.43
CA ALA A 213 -10.69 -12.76 -7.83
C ALA A 213 -11.41 -11.53 -8.39
N GLN A 214 -10.66 -10.64 -9.07
CA GLN A 214 -11.23 -9.50 -9.80
C GLN A 214 -10.91 -9.63 -11.28
N ARG A 215 -11.96 -9.62 -12.12
CA ARG A 215 -11.82 -9.74 -13.57
C ARG A 215 -11.94 -8.39 -14.25
N GLN A 216 -11.25 -8.24 -15.38
CA GLN A 216 -11.32 -7.04 -16.23
C GLN A 216 -11.00 -5.76 -15.44
N CYS A 217 -9.96 -5.78 -14.63
CA CYS A 217 -9.58 -4.70 -13.74
C CYS A 217 -8.42 -3.89 -14.31
N THR A 218 -8.42 -2.58 -14.07
CA THR A 218 -7.34 -1.68 -14.46
C THR A 218 -6.48 -1.36 -13.25
N ILE A 219 -5.16 -1.60 -13.35
CA ILE A 219 -4.16 -1.18 -12.38
C ILE A 219 -3.26 -0.15 -13.06
N GLY A 220 -3.20 1.06 -12.53
CA GLY A 220 -2.55 2.16 -13.22
C GLY A 220 -3.20 2.42 -14.59
N LEU A 221 -2.41 2.37 -15.66
CA LEU A 221 -2.87 2.51 -17.05
C LEU A 221 -3.10 1.17 -17.76
N LYS A 222 -2.77 0.04 -17.12
CA LYS A 222 -2.83 -1.28 -17.75
C LYS A 222 -4.09 -2.04 -17.33
N ARG A 223 -4.83 -2.54 -18.33
CA ARG A 223 -5.99 -3.41 -18.09
C ARG A 223 -5.54 -4.86 -17.97
N HIS A 224 -5.94 -5.52 -16.89
CA HIS A 224 -5.62 -6.91 -16.59
C HIS A 224 -6.88 -7.77 -16.69
N ARG A 225 -6.74 -8.97 -17.25
CA ARG A 225 -7.85 -9.93 -17.38
C ARG A 225 -8.26 -10.48 -16.02
N LEU A 226 -7.30 -10.71 -15.15
CA LEU A 226 -7.49 -11.23 -13.80
C LEU A 226 -6.51 -10.57 -12.83
N VAL A 227 -7.02 -10.20 -11.68
CA VAL A 227 -6.27 -9.61 -10.56
C VAL A 227 -6.66 -10.35 -9.29
N ILE A 228 -5.69 -10.72 -8.49
CA ILE A 228 -5.92 -11.20 -7.13
C ILE A 228 -6.00 -9.98 -6.22
N ARG A 229 -7.11 -9.84 -5.53
CA ARG A 229 -7.32 -8.85 -4.49
C ARG A 229 -7.16 -9.51 -3.12
N VAL A 230 -6.26 -8.97 -2.31
CA VAL A 230 -6.05 -9.35 -0.91
C VAL A 230 -6.41 -8.17 -0.03
N ASP A 231 -7.42 -8.32 0.81
CA ASP A 231 -7.81 -7.32 1.80
C ASP A 231 -7.28 -7.72 3.17
N ILE A 232 -6.58 -6.81 3.82
CA ILE A 232 -6.23 -6.89 5.24
C ILE A 232 -7.08 -5.86 5.97
N ILE A 233 -7.92 -6.33 6.87
CA ILE A 233 -8.98 -5.56 7.52
C ILE A 233 -8.74 -5.57 9.02
N ASP A 234 -8.73 -4.40 9.64
CA ASP A 234 -8.67 -4.26 11.10
C ASP A 234 -9.87 -3.49 11.65
N ASP A 235 -10.25 -3.80 12.89
CA ASP A 235 -11.32 -3.15 13.64
C ASP A 235 -10.81 -1.99 14.52
N GLY A 236 -9.67 -1.42 14.16
CA GLY A 236 -9.01 -0.34 14.87
C GLY A 236 -9.69 1.03 14.77
N PRO A 237 -9.10 2.06 15.37
CA PRO A 237 -9.68 3.41 15.42
C PRO A 237 -9.73 4.13 14.08
N GLY A 238 -9.13 3.56 13.04
CA GLY A 238 -8.99 4.18 11.73
C GLY A 238 -7.73 5.03 11.58
N VAL A 239 -7.55 5.55 10.37
CA VAL A 239 -6.44 6.45 10.01
C VAL A 239 -6.89 7.89 10.26
N PRO A 240 -6.14 8.71 11.03
CA PRO A 240 -6.44 10.12 11.22
C PRO A 240 -6.45 10.89 9.90
N ALA A 241 -7.40 11.83 9.76
CA ALA A 241 -7.59 12.59 8.52
C ALA A 241 -6.35 13.42 8.13
N GLU A 242 -5.57 13.86 9.12
CA GLU A 242 -4.38 14.70 8.94
C GLU A 242 -3.26 14.00 8.18
N ILE A 243 -3.21 12.66 8.22
CA ILE A 243 -2.17 11.87 7.55
C ILE A 243 -2.74 10.96 6.46
N ALA A 244 -4.05 10.98 6.23
CA ALA A 244 -4.76 10.08 5.34
C ALA A 244 -4.17 10.08 3.91
N GLU A 245 -3.79 11.24 3.38
CA GLU A 245 -3.18 11.36 2.06
C GLU A 245 -1.71 10.88 2.03
N ASP A 246 -1.05 10.90 3.19
CA ASP A 246 0.41 10.72 3.29
C ASP A 246 0.84 9.38 3.92
N ILE A 247 -0.10 8.48 4.23
CA ILE A 247 0.21 7.21 4.95
C ILE A 247 1.22 6.31 4.23
N PHE A 248 1.36 6.47 2.91
CA PHE A 248 2.33 5.73 2.11
C PHE A 248 3.67 6.47 1.94
N PHE A 249 3.81 7.71 2.44
CA PHE A 249 5.10 8.39 2.42
C PHE A 249 6.01 7.85 3.53
N PRO A 250 7.32 7.72 3.25
CA PRO A 250 8.28 7.28 4.25
C PRO A 250 8.31 8.19 5.47
N MET A 251 8.53 7.61 6.66
CA MET A 251 8.67 8.32 7.94
C MET A 251 7.38 8.98 8.46
N ILE A 252 6.24 8.76 7.83
CA ILE A 252 4.95 9.20 8.35
C ILE A 252 4.39 8.14 9.29
N SER A 253 4.20 8.53 10.54
CA SER A 253 3.65 7.66 11.58
C SER A 253 2.92 8.49 12.63
N CYS A 254 1.73 8.06 13.02
CA CYS A 254 1.00 8.63 14.17
C CYS A 254 1.52 8.11 15.51
N ARG A 255 2.48 7.18 15.53
CA ARG A 255 2.94 6.50 16.73
C ARG A 255 4.35 6.93 17.08
N SER A 256 4.60 7.19 18.36
CA SER A 256 5.91 7.59 18.89
C SER A 256 7.03 6.56 18.63
N ASN A 257 6.69 5.27 18.52
CA ASN A 257 7.63 4.18 18.27
C ASN A 257 7.56 3.62 16.84
N GLY A 258 6.73 4.19 15.97
CA GLY A 258 6.59 3.76 14.58
C GLY A 258 7.66 4.39 13.69
N THR A 259 8.35 3.57 12.88
CA THR A 259 9.35 4.08 11.91
C THR A 259 8.72 4.79 10.72
N GLY A 260 7.41 4.63 10.48
CA GLY A 260 6.70 5.17 9.33
C GLY A 260 7.14 4.59 7.98
N LEU A 261 7.85 3.45 7.98
CA LEU A 261 8.43 2.87 6.76
C LEU A 261 7.65 1.65 6.23
N GLY A 262 6.88 0.98 7.09
CA GLY A 262 6.25 -0.29 6.74
C GLY A 262 5.33 -0.19 5.51
N LEU A 263 4.42 0.79 5.48
CA LEU A 263 3.48 0.97 4.36
C LEU A 263 4.17 1.43 3.08
N SER A 264 5.17 2.29 3.17
CA SER A 264 5.95 2.72 2.00
C SER A 264 6.73 1.58 1.37
N ILE A 265 7.29 0.68 2.20
CA ILE A 265 7.96 -0.55 1.74
C ILE A 265 6.94 -1.49 1.09
N ALA A 266 5.81 -1.74 1.73
CA ALA A 266 4.76 -2.59 1.19
C ALA A 266 4.30 -2.09 -0.19
N ARG A 267 4.02 -0.78 -0.33
CA ARG A 267 3.64 -0.16 -1.60
C ARG A 267 4.69 -0.38 -2.69
N SER A 268 5.96 -0.18 -2.36
CA SER A 268 7.07 -0.36 -3.31
C SER A 268 7.22 -1.82 -3.76
N LEU A 269 7.09 -2.78 -2.84
CA LEU A 269 7.16 -4.21 -3.17
C LEU A 269 5.99 -4.66 -4.05
N VAL A 270 4.77 -4.23 -3.71
CA VAL A 270 3.57 -4.52 -4.52
C VAL A 270 3.67 -3.89 -5.90
N HIS A 271 4.14 -2.63 -5.98
CA HIS A 271 4.34 -1.96 -7.27
C HIS A 271 5.39 -2.67 -8.14
N GLY A 272 6.47 -3.18 -7.54
CA GLY A 272 7.47 -3.99 -8.25
C GLY A 272 6.90 -5.26 -8.90
N HIS A 273 5.73 -5.73 -8.46
CA HIS A 273 4.96 -6.82 -9.06
C HIS A 273 3.85 -6.34 -10.00
N GLY A 274 3.88 -5.06 -10.43
CA GLY A 274 2.82 -4.46 -11.25
C GLY A 274 1.49 -4.30 -10.53
N GLY A 275 1.49 -4.45 -9.20
CA GLY A 275 0.31 -4.33 -8.35
C GLY A 275 0.10 -2.92 -7.79
N GLN A 276 -0.97 -2.76 -7.03
CA GLN A 276 -1.36 -1.50 -6.37
C GLN A 276 -1.89 -1.78 -4.97
N ILE A 277 -1.69 -0.83 -4.05
CA ILE A 277 -2.32 -0.83 -2.73
C ILE A 277 -3.31 0.32 -2.67
N ILE A 278 -4.55 0.01 -2.29
CA ILE A 278 -5.62 0.98 -2.04
C ILE A 278 -6.05 0.79 -0.59
N TYR A 279 -6.47 1.85 0.07
CA TYR A 279 -7.03 1.74 1.40
C TYR A 279 -8.34 2.53 1.52
N SER A 280 -9.18 2.09 2.45
CA SER A 280 -10.30 2.85 2.98
C SER A 280 -10.29 2.72 4.50
N SER A 281 -10.62 3.79 5.20
CA SER A 281 -10.57 3.77 6.65
C SER A 281 -11.71 4.59 7.24
N LYS A 282 -12.36 4.00 8.23
CA LYS A 282 -13.31 4.63 9.13
C LYS A 282 -13.11 4.05 10.53
N PRO A 283 -13.52 4.73 11.58
CA PRO A 283 -13.46 4.16 12.93
C PRO A 283 -14.16 2.79 12.99
N GLY A 284 -13.45 1.79 13.48
CA GLY A 284 -13.91 0.40 13.58
C GLY A 284 -13.73 -0.44 12.32
N GLU A 285 -13.22 0.11 11.24
CA GLU A 285 -12.89 -0.67 10.04
C GLU A 285 -11.86 0.05 9.17
N THR A 286 -10.64 -0.47 9.12
CA THR A 286 -9.63 -0.08 8.13
C THR A 286 -9.34 -1.23 7.20
N VAL A 287 -9.39 -0.98 5.91
CA VAL A 287 -9.17 -1.99 4.86
C VAL A 287 -8.00 -1.56 3.99
N PHE A 288 -6.94 -2.36 3.97
CA PHE A 288 -5.88 -2.26 2.99
C PHE A 288 -6.09 -3.33 1.92
N SER A 289 -6.35 -2.91 0.68
CA SER A 289 -6.56 -3.78 -0.47
C SER A 289 -5.33 -3.81 -1.35
N VAL A 290 -4.68 -4.95 -1.44
CA VAL A 290 -3.54 -5.21 -2.33
C VAL A 290 -4.06 -5.89 -3.58
N TRP A 291 -3.74 -5.31 -4.74
CA TRP A 291 -4.18 -5.76 -6.05
C TRP A 291 -2.96 -6.27 -6.81
N LEU A 292 -2.92 -7.55 -7.15
CA LEU A 292 -1.81 -8.19 -7.83
C LEU A 292 -2.29 -8.76 -9.18
N PRO A 293 -1.71 -8.33 -10.30
CA PRO A 293 -2.08 -8.86 -11.61
C PRO A 293 -1.62 -10.32 -11.73
N VAL A 294 -2.52 -11.17 -12.26
CA VAL A 294 -2.17 -12.52 -12.65
C VAL A 294 -1.74 -12.46 -14.12
N GLU A 295 -0.42 -12.40 -14.34
CA GLU A 295 0.11 -12.55 -15.70
C GLU A 295 0.17 -14.04 -16.00
N ASN A 296 -0.64 -14.50 -16.96
CA ASN A 296 -0.44 -15.83 -17.52
C ASN A 296 0.90 -15.80 -18.25
N GLY A 297 1.85 -16.60 -17.81
CA GLY A 297 3.06 -16.86 -18.57
C GLY A 297 2.64 -17.32 -19.97
N THR A 298 2.92 -16.51 -21.00
CA THR A 298 2.84 -16.89 -22.41
C THR A 298 3.97 -17.82 -22.74
#